data_6e2a40b60f646016ae3a9a4428dc796e
#
_entry.id   6e2a40b60f646016ae3a9a4428dc796e
#
_cell.length_a   1.000
_cell.length_b   1.000
_cell.length_c   1.000
_cell.angle_alpha   90.00
_cell.angle_beta   90.00
_cell.angle_gamma   90.00
#
_symmetry.space_group_name_H-M   'P 1'
#
loop_
_entity.id
_entity.type
_entity.pdbx_description
1 polymer ?
#
loop_
_entity_poly.entity_id
_entity_poly.type
_entity_poly.pdbx_seq_one_letter_code
_entity_poly.pdbx_strand_id
1 'polypeptide(L)'
;MTEQAHKQYDRSGNDFSDVPAGQWYTVAVSTLANVGAITGCGDGTFQPRKSISRAEFVTILTGIYGENTSKGMPFSDVDRSWYYDAVATAYANGWASSYTDGTFCSNQTITRAEAVVILNSVLGRSCDLTYVQAHAQAASHFTDVTPNAWYYADVIEASIGHTYTELAGIERWTALA
;
A
#
# COMPACT_ATOMS: atom_id res chain seq x y z
N MET A 1 11.56 -7.94 -3.19
CA MET A 1 12.43 -7.68 -4.37
C MET A 1 13.87 -7.70 -3.89
N THR A 2 14.74 -8.46 -4.54
CA THR A 2 16.15 -8.54 -4.18
C THR A 2 16.89 -7.26 -4.57
N GLU A 3 18.03 -6.97 -3.93
CA GLU A 3 18.90 -5.81 -4.23
C GLU A 3 19.30 -5.72 -5.71
N GLN A 4 19.37 -6.87 -6.41
CA GLN A 4 19.62 -6.94 -7.85
C GLN A 4 18.44 -6.43 -8.69
N ALA A 5 17.20 -6.65 -8.26
CA ALA A 5 16.03 -6.08 -8.92
C ALA A 5 16.02 -4.54 -8.80
N HIS A 6 16.41 -4.00 -7.65
CA HIS A 6 16.58 -2.55 -7.46
C HIS A 6 17.57 -1.93 -8.43
N LYS A 7 18.72 -2.59 -8.68
CA LYS A 7 19.74 -2.09 -9.63
C LYS A 7 19.30 -2.15 -11.10
N GLN A 8 18.41 -3.08 -11.44
CA GLN A 8 17.92 -3.21 -12.82
C GLN A 8 16.96 -2.08 -13.20
N TYR A 9 16.30 -1.46 -12.22
CA TYR A 9 15.34 -0.36 -12.41
C TYR A 9 15.89 1.01 -12.03
N ASP A 10 17.16 1.09 -11.59
CA ASP A 10 17.84 2.37 -11.33
C ASP A 10 18.24 3.03 -12.66
N ARG A 11 17.25 3.52 -13.38
CA ARG A 11 17.45 4.46 -14.48
C ARG A 11 17.41 5.86 -13.87
N SER A 12 18.56 6.53 -13.90
CA SER A 12 18.78 7.92 -13.45
C SER A 12 18.08 8.97 -14.30
N GLY A 13 17.03 8.62 -15.03
CA GLY A 13 16.18 9.51 -15.83
C GLY A 13 14.73 9.25 -15.46
N ASN A 14 14.13 10.11 -14.65
CA ASN A 14 12.69 10.16 -14.54
C ASN A 14 12.17 11.19 -15.53
N ASP A 15 11.02 10.91 -16.13
CA ASP A 15 10.38 11.79 -17.09
C ASP A 15 9.62 12.96 -16.42
N PHE A 16 9.70 13.11 -15.08
CA PHE A 16 8.99 14.15 -14.35
C PHE A 16 9.89 15.32 -13.98
N SER A 17 9.53 16.51 -14.44
CA SER A 17 10.30 17.73 -14.27
C SER A 17 10.47 18.18 -12.82
N ASP A 18 9.60 17.75 -11.92
CA ASP A 18 9.58 18.09 -10.49
C ASP A 18 10.12 16.97 -9.58
N VAL A 19 10.72 15.93 -10.15
CA VAL A 19 11.37 14.84 -9.42
C VAL A 19 12.89 14.89 -9.66
N PRO A 20 13.64 15.77 -8.96
CA PRO A 20 15.08 15.88 -9.14
C PRO A 20 15.81 14.63 -8.65
N ALA A 21 16.98 14.37 -9.22
CA ALA A 21 17.85 13.28 -8.78
C ALA A 21 18.25 13.44 -7.31
N GLY A 22 18.47 12.32 -6.62
CA GLY A 22 18.99 12.28 -5.25
C GLY A 22 17.99 12.55 -4.13
N GLN A 23 16.71 12.71 -4.43
CA GLN A 23 15.68 12.73 -3.39
C GLN A 23 15.37 11.31 -2.92
N TRP A 24 14.92 11.15 -1.67
CA TRP A 24 14.60 9.84 -1.09
C TRP A 24 13.51 9.08 -1.88
N TYR A 25 12.66 9.77 -2.61
CA TYR A 25 11.57 9.20 -3.41
C TYR A 25 11.94 9.00 -4.89
N THR A 26 13.07 9.54 -5.38
CA THR A 26 13.42 9.54 -6.81
C THR A 26 13.44 8.14 -7.41
N VAL A 27 14.12 7.20 -6.76
CA VAL A 27 14.22 5.81 -7.24
C VAL A 27 12.86 5.15 -7.28
N ALA A 28 12.05 5.31 -6.23
CA ALA A 28 10.71 4.73 -6.15
C ALA A 28 9.80 5.27 -7.27
N VAL A 29 9.78 6.58 -7.46
CA VAL A 29 8.97 7.23 -8.52
C VAL A 29 9.42 6.76 -9.90
N SER A 30 10.73 6.77 -10.19
CA SER A 30 11.26 6.32 -11.49
C SER A 30 10.96 4.85 -11.74
N THR A 31 11.07 3.99 -10.71
CA THR A 31 10.76 2.57 -10.83
C THR A 31 9.29 2.35 -11.19
N LEU A 32 8.38 3.00 -10.47
CA LEU A 32 6.94 2.87 -10.70
C LEU A 32 6.51 3.44 -12.05
N ALA A 33 7.13 4.54 -12.51
CA ALA A 33 6.91 5.09 -13.83
C ALA A 33 7.40 4.14 -14.94
N ASN A 34 8.58 3.55 -14.77
CA ASN A 34 9.15 2.61 -15.75
C ASN A 34 8.34 1.33 -15.93
N VAL A 35 7.65 0.87 -14.89
CA VAL A 35 6.74 -0.28 -14.99
C VAL A 35 5.31 0.11 -15.37
N GLY A 36 5.06 1.40 -15.60
CA GLY A 36 3.74 1.92 -15.98
C GLY A 36 2.71 1.97 -14.86
N ALA A 37 3.14 1.79 -13.61
CA ALA A 37 2.24 1.85 -12.45
C ALA A 37 1.80 3.28 -12.10
N ILE A 38 2.59 4.28 -12.49
CA ILE A 38 2.26 5.70 -12.36
C ILE A 38 2.55 6.43 -13.68
N THR A 39 1.73 7.43 -14.01
CA THR A 39 1.83 8.21 -15.25
C THR A 39 2.01 9.71 -15.00
N GLY A 40 2.06 10.15 -13.74
CA GLY A 40 2.12 11.55 -13.36
C GLY A 40 0.82 12.32 -13.61
N CYS A 41 0.91 13.63 -13.64
CA CYS A 41 -0.24 14.54 -13.73
C CYS A 41 -0.62 14.97 -15.16
N GLY A 42 0.00 14.37 -16.19
CA GLY A 42 -0.28 14.70 -17.60
C GLY A 42 0.36 15.99 -18.13
N ASP A 43 0.94 16.80 -17.25
CA ASP A 43 1.70 18.03 -17.57
C ASP A 43 3.23 17.83 -17.47
N GLY A 44 3.68 16.58 -17.33
CA GLY A 44 5.09 16.24 -17.13
C GLY A 44 5.56 16.38 -15.68
N THR A 45 4.64 16.51 -14.72
CA THR A 45 4.95 16.51 -13.28
C THR A 45 4.41 15.27 -12.58
N PHE A 46 5.00 14.92 -11.43
CA PHE A 46 4.54 13.88 -10.53
C PHE A 46 3.86 14.43 -9.27
N GLN A 47 4.23 15.62 -8.84
CA GLN A 47 3.78 16.30 -7.63
C GLN A 47 4.07 15.50 -6.34
N PRO A 48 5.35 15.21 -6.01
CA PRO A 48 5.75 14.28 -4.96
C PRO A 48 5.32 14.69 -3.54
N ARG A 49 4.89 15.93 -3.36
CA ARG A 49 4.41 16.46 -2.06
C ARG A 49 2.89 16.60 -1.98
N LYS A 50 2.19 16.31 -3.06
CA LYS A 50 0.73 16.33 -3.09
C LYS A 50 0.17 15.13 -2.32
N SER A 51 -0.89 15.36 -1.57
CA SER A 51 -1.65 14.27 -0.95
C SER A 51 -2.28 13.40 -2.04
N ILE A 52 -2.27 12.09 -1.84
CA ILE A 52 -2.86 11.12 -2.74
C ILE A 52 -4.27 10.75 -2.24
N SER A 53 -5.21 10.57 -3.15
CA SER A 53 -6.54 10.06 -2.81
C SER A 53 -6.53 8.53 -2.66
N ARG A 54 -7.57 8.02 -2.01
CA ARG A 54 -7.76 6.58 -1.83
C ARG A 54 -7.87 5.85 -3.16
N ALA A 55 -8.57 6.43 -4.14
CA ALA A 55 -8.67 5.87 -5.48
C ALA A 55 -7.33 5.88 -6.23
N GLU A 56 -6.57 6.98 -6.17
CA GLU A 56 -5.23 7.05 -6.78
C GLU A 56 -4.29 5.99 -6.19
N PHE A 57 -4.29 5.83 -4.86
CA PHE A 57 -3.46 4.83 -4.19
C PHE A 57 -3.80 3.40 -4.63
N VAL A 58 -5.08 3.05 -4.63
CA VAL A 58 -5.54 1.72 -5.07
C VAL A 58 -5.24 1.49 -6.55
N THR A 59 -5.37 2.51 -7.41
CA THR A 59 -5.04 2.41 -8.84
C THR A 59 -3.57 2.09 -9.07
N ILE A 60 -2.66 2.70 -8.31
CA ILE A 60 -1.23 2.37 -8.38
C ILE A 60 -0.99 0.91 -8.00
N LEU A 61 -1.60 0.43 -6.92
CA LEU A 61 -1.43 -0.95 -6.46
C LEU A 61 -2.00 -1.97 -7.44
N THR A 62 -3.17 -1.71 -8.01
CA THR A 62 -3.76 -2.59 -9.02
C THR A 62 -2.97 -2.58 -10.32
N GLY A 63 -2.31 -1.48 -10.67
CA GLY A 63 -1.37 -1.42 -11.79
C GLY A 63 -0.13 -2.30 -11.62
N ILE A 64 0.27 -2.59 -10.37
CA ILE A 64 1.44 -3.43 -10.06
C ILE A 64 1.04 -4.90 -9.89
N TYR A 65 -0.05 -5.18 -9.18
CA TYR A 65 -0.40 -6.50 -8.68
C TYR A 65 -1.74 -7.03 -9.20
N GLY A 66 -2.58 -6.16 -9.77
CA GLY A 66 -3.95 -6.50 -10.11
C GLY A 66 -4.06 -7.36 -11.35
N GLU A 67 -4.77 -8.48 -11.23
CA GLU A 67 -5.38 -9.17 -12.35
C GLU A 67 -6.81 -8.64 -12.53
N ASN A 68 -7.27 -8.49 -13.79
CA ASN A 68 -8.63 -8.05 -14.08
C ASN A 68 -9.65 -9.13 -13.66
N THR A 69 -10.09 -9.09 -12.42
CA THR A 69 -11.15 -9.93 -11.90
C THR A 69 -12.38 -9.10 -11.60
N SER A 70 -13.34 -9.09 -12.51
CA SER A 70 -14.60 -8.36 -12.36
C SER A 70 -15.54 -9.10 -11.40
N LYS A 71 -15.66 -8.64 -10.17
CA LYS A 71 -16.67 -9.14 -9.19
C LYS A 71 -17.80 -8.14 -8.92
N GLY A 72 -17.98 -7.15 -9.76
CA GLY A 72 -18.96 -6.08 -9.53
C GLY A 72 -18.49 -5.03 -8.53
N MET A 73 -19.27 -3.96 -8.40
CA MET A 73 -18.97 -2.81 -7.55
C MET A 73 -19.91 -2.79 -6.35
N PRO A 74 -19.44 -3.05 -5.12
CA PRO A 74 -20.29 -3.06 -3.94
C PRO A 74 -20.48 -1.66 -3.32
N PHE A 75 -19.64 -0.69 -3.71
CA PHE A 75 -19.63 0.64 -3.08
C PHE A 75 -20.65 1.56 -3.74
N SER A 76 -21.47 2.20 -2.92
CA SER A 76 -22.59 3.04 -3.37
C SER A 76 -22.15 4.37 -3.98
N ASP A 77 -20.93 4.83 -3.68
CA ASP A 77 -20.35 6.10 -4.09
C ASP A 77 -19.31 5.98 -5.22
N VAL A 78 -19.15 4.79 -5.80
CA VAL A 78 -18.23 4.56 -6.91
C VAL A 78 -19.02 4.43 -8.20
N ASP A 79 -18.98 5.47 -9.02
CA ASP A 79 -19.51 5.51 -10.36
C ASP A 79 -18.48 5.03 -11.41
N ARG A 80 -18.86 5.03 -12.70
CA ARG A 80 -17.99 4.64 -13.82
C ARG A 80 -16.98 5.74 -14.16
N SER A 81 -16.08 6.01 -13.21
CA SER A 81 -14.94 6.92 -13.34
C SER A 81 -13.66 6.17 -13.76
N TRP A 82 -12.58 6.90 -13.96
CA TRP A 82 -11.27 6.35 -14.36
C TRP A 82 -10.70 5.30 -13.38
N TYR A 83 -11.10 5.35 -12.11
CA TYR A 83 -10.67 4.42 -11.06
C TYR A 83 -11.61 3.23 -10.85
N TYR A 84 -12.73 3.15 -11.58
CA TYR A 84 -13.76 2.14 -11.34
C TYR A 84 -13.19 0.71 -11.37
N ASP A 85 -12.45 0.35 -12.42
CA ASP A 85 -11.90 -1.00 -12.59
C ASP A 85 -10.84 -1.31 -11.53
N ALA A 86 -10.03 -0.32 -11.14
CA ALA A 86 -9.04 -0.47 -10.07
C ALA A 86 -9.70 -0.74 -8.72
N VAL A 87 -10.74 0.00 -8.36
CA VAL A 87 -11.49 -0.18 -7.12
C VAL A 87 -12.20 -1.53 -7.11
N ALA A 88 -12.83 -1.93 -8.22
CA ALA A 88 -13.47 -3.23 -8.36
C ALA A 88 -12.47 -4.39 -8.22
N THR A 89 -11.29 -4.25 -8.84
CA THR A 89 -10.20 -5.23 -8.73
C THR A 89 -9.70 -5.34 -7.30
N ALA A 90 -9.44 -4.22 -6.63
CA ALA A 90 -8.97 -4.22 -5.24
C ALA A 90 -9.99 -4.85 -4.29
N TYR A 91 -11.28 -4.58 -4.49
CA TYR A 91 -12.34 -5.24 -3.74
C TYR A 91 -12.39 -6.75 -4.00
N ALA A 92 -12.33 -7.15 -5.27
CA ALA A 92 -12.38 -8.56 -5.67
C ALA A 92 -11.25 -9.40 -5.06
N ASN A 93 -10.08 -8.79 -4.87
CA ASN A 93 -8.91 -9.43 -4.25
C ASN A 93 -8.87 -9.27 -2.71
N GLY A 94 -9.86 -8.60 -2.11
CA GLY A 94 -9.89 -8.37 -0.66
C GLY A 94 -8.89 -7.32 -0.15
N TRP A 95 -8.29 -6.53 -1.06
CA TRP A 95 -7.32 -5.49 -0.69
C TRP A 95 -7.95 -4.22 -0.13
N ALA A 96 -9.19 -3.95 -0.54
CA ALA A 96 -9.95 -2.81 -0.08
C ALA A 96 -11.37 -3.22 0.32
N SER A 97 -11.88 -2.58 1.38
CA SER A 97 -13.23 -2.75 1.89
C SER A 97 -13.96 -1.41 1.97
N SER A 98 -15.29 -1.47 2.13
CA SER A 98 -16.10 -0.30 2.43
C SER A 98 -15.83 0.27 3.82
N TYR A 99 -16.15 1.55 3.98
CA TYR A 99 -16.44 2.09 5.30
C TYR A 99 -17.76 1.50 5.84
N THR A 100 -18.07 1.78 7.10
CA THR A 100 -19.25 1.24 7.79
C THR A 100 -20.57 1.65 7.16
N ASP A 101 -20.58 2.73 6.37
CA ASP A 101 -21.72 3.25 5.61
C ASP A 101 -21.86 2.68 4.19
N GLY A 102 -20.99 1.75 3.81
CA GLY A 102 -20.99 1.12 2.48
C GLY A 102 -20.29 1.93 1.39
N THR A 103 -19.62 3.04 1.75
CA THR A 103 -18.87 3.86 0.78
C THR A 103 -17.40 3.42 0.65
N PHE A 104 -16.76 3.82 -0.44
CA PHE A 104 -15.30 3.69 -0.66
C PHE A 104 -14.56 5.00 -0.38
N CYS A 105 -15.23 6.14 -0.55
CA CYS A 105 -14.67 7.48 -0.42
C CYS A 105 -13.50 7.76 -1.37
N SER A 106 -13.68 7.52 -2.65
CA SER A 106 -12.66 7.56 -3.71
C SER A 106 -11.76 8.79 -3.69
N ASN A 107 -12.34 9.97 -3.47
CA ASN A 107 -11.64 11.26 -3.50
C ASN A 107 -11.06 11.69 -2.13
N GLN A 108 -11.31 10.93 -1.08
CA GLN A 108 -10.74 11.23 0.23
C GLN A 108 -9.23 10.98 0.21
N THR A 109 -8.48 11.88 0.85
CA THR A 109 -7.05 11.66 1.10
C THR A 109 -6.87 10.42 1.97
N ILE A 110 -6.06 9.47 1.51
CA ILE A 110 -5.77 8.25 2.27
C ILE A 110 -4.84 8.56 3.44
N THR A 111 -5.13 8.01 4.61
CA THR A 111 -4.24 8.08 5.77
C THR A 111 -3.11 7.05 5.69
N ARG A 112 -2.03 7.27 6.43
CA ARG A 112 -0.93 6.29 6.52
C ARG A 112 -1.41 4.93 7.03
N ALA A 113 -2.33 4.91 8.01
CA ALA A 113 -2.90 3.68 8.55
C ALA A 113 -3.69 2.90 7.48
N GLU A 114 -4.58 3.57 6.74
CA GLU A 114 -5.32 2.94 5.64
C GLU A 114 -4.39 2.41 4.54
N ALA A 115 -3.35 3.18 4.18
CA ALA A 115 -2.37 2.76 3.19
C ALA A 115 -1.63 1.49 3.62
N VAL A 116 -1.23 1.39 4.88
CA VAL A 116 -0.55 0.22 5.44
C VAL A 116 -1.46 -1.01 5.45
N VAL A 117 -2.72 -0.87 5.86
CA VAL A 117 -3.70 -1.97 5.85
C VAL A 117 -3.89 -2.52 4.44
N ILE A 118 -4.04 -1.63 3.45
CA ILE A 118 -4.18 -2.04 2.05
C ILE A 118 -2.90 -2.72 1.55
N LEU A 119 -1.71 -2.17 1.87
CA LEU A 119 -0.42 -2.76 1.46
C LEU A 119 -0.21 -4.16 2.04
N ASN A 120 -0.50 -4.37 3.34
CA ASN A 120 -0.41 -5.70 3.95
C ASN A 120 -1.35 -6.69 3.26
N SER A 121 -2.59 -6.26 2.97
CA SER A 121 -3.56 -7.09 2.26
C SER A 121 -3.06 -7.48 0.85
N VAL A 122 -2.47 -6.54 0.10
CA VAL A 122 -1.86 -6.80 -1.22
C VAL A 122 -0.69 -7.77 -1.13
N LEU A 123 0.14 -7.63 -0.10
CA LEU A 123 1.35 -8.43 0.09
C LEU A 123 1.08 -9.77 0.81
N GLY A 124 -0.17 -10.02 1.23
CA GLY A 124 -0.53 -11.22 1.99
C GLY A 124 0.12 -11.28 3.37
N ARG A 125 0.47 -10.11 3.96
CA ARG A 125 1.14 -10.00 5.25
C ARG A 125 0.15 -9.95 6.40
N SER A 126 0.48 -10.59 7.52
CA SER A 126 -0.37 -10.61 8.70
C SER A 126 0.43 -10.63 10.00
N CYS A 127 0.11 -9.73 10.92
CA CYS A 127 0.77 -9.61 12.21
C CYS A 127 0.46 -10.81 13.13
N ASP A 128 1.50 -11.42 13.70
CA ASP A 128 1.33 -12.36 14.83
C ASP A 128 1.13 -11.58 16.13
N LEU A 129 -0.12 -11.21 16.42
CA LEU A 129 -0.46 -10.46 17.63
C LEU A 129 -0.11 -11.20 18.91
N THR A 130 -0.11 -12.53 18.91
CA THR A 130 0.28 -13.34 20.09
C THR A 130 1.77 -13.14 20.38
N TYR A 131 2.59 -13.17 19.35
CA TYR A 131 4.01 -12.92 19.47
C TYR A 131 4.29 -11.48 19.92
N VAL A 132 3.62 -10.49 19.28
CA VAL A 132 3.76 -9.07 19.62
C VAL A 132 3.39 -8.79 21.06
N GLN A 133 2.29 -9.36 21.57
CA GLN A 133 1.87 -9.20 22.98
C GLN A 133 2.89 -9.78 23.97
N ALA A 134 3.50 -10.91 23.63
CA ALA A 134 4.56 -11.52 24.44
C ALA A 134 5.86 -10.70 24.46
N HIS A 135 6.08 -9.85 23.44
CA HIS A 135 7.28 -9.04 23.24
C HIS A 135 6.99 -7.54 23.18
N ALA A 136 5.94 -7.09 23.87
CA ALA A 136 5.38 -5.73 23.72
C ALA A 136 6.38 -4.58 23.91
N GLN A 137 7.37 -4.73 24.79
CA GLN A 137 8.39 -3.70 25.02
C GLN A 137 9.31 -3.50 23.81
N ALA A 138 9.59 -4.55 23.05
CA ALA A 138 10.42 -4.49 21.84
C ALA A 138 9.61 -4.10 20.60
N ALA A 139 8.29 -4.29 20.64
CA ALA A 139 7.38 -4.10 19.52
C ALA A 139 6.70 -2.71 19.48
N SER A 140 6.95 -1.82 20.44
CA SER A 140 6.30 -0.52 20.50
C SER A 140 7.19 0.58 19.93
N HIS A 141 6.81 1.13 18.76
CA HIS A 141 7.58 2.18 18.09
C HIS A 141 6.85 3.53 17.98
N PHE A 142 5.53 3.55 18.04
CA PHE A 142 4.74 4.76 17.82
C PHE A 142 3.87 5.08 19.02
N THR A 143 3.95 6.30 19.51
CA THR A 143 3.20 6.76 20.70
C THR A 143 1.70 6.96 20.42
N ASP A 144 1.33 7.10 19.15
CA ASP A 144 -0.02 7.35 18.66
C ASP A 144 -0.70 6.08 18.09
N VAL A 145 0.00 4.94 18.09
CA VAL A 145 -0.53 3.65 17.64
C VAL A 145 -0.84 2.79 18.87
N THR A 146 -2.10 2.80 19.28
CA THR A 146 -2.53 2.08 20.49
C THR A 146 -3.06 0.68 20.15
N PRO A 147 -2.95 -0.31 21.07
CA PRO A 147 -3.41 -1.68 20.82
C PRO A 147 -4.90 -1.82 20.46
N ASN A 148 -5.73 -0.82 20.79
CA ASN A 148 -7.15 -0.81 20.47
C ASN A 148 -7.47 -0.17 19.11
N ALA A 149 -6.48 0.39 18.41
CA ALA A 149 -6.67 0.95 17.09
C ALA A 149 -6.94 -0.17 16.07
N TRP A 150 -7.92 0.03 15.19
CA TRP A 150 -8.29 -0.95 14.17
C TRP A 150 -7.14 -1.31 13.21
N TYR A 151 -6.19 -0.41 13.06
CA TYR A 151 -4.99 -0.56 12.23
C TYR A 151 -3.75 -1.03 13.00
N TYR A 152 -3.88 -1.31 14.31
CA TYR A 152 -2.73 -1.62 15.17
C TYR A 152 -1.88 -2.76 14.62
N ALA A 153 -2.52 -3.91 14.35
CA ALA A 153 -1.84 -5.09 13.84
C ALA A 153 -1.07 -4.79 12.54
N ASP A 154 -1.70 -4.10 11.62
CA ASP A 154 -1.11 -3.79 10.32
C ASP A 154 0.06 -2.82 10.43
N VAL A 155 -0.03 -1.81 11.29
CA VAL A 155 1.09 -0.87 11.50
C VAL A 155 2.28 -1.59 12.16
N ILE A 156 2.03 -2.47 13.13
CA ILE A 156 3.08 -3.29 13.75
C ILE A 156 3.74 -4.20 12.72
N GLU A 157 2.94 -4.92 11.90
CA GLU A 157 3.44 -5.76 10.82
C GLU A 157 4.37 -5.01 9.86
N ALA A 158 3.95 -3.84 9.41
CA ALA A 158 4.68 -3.06 8.42
C ALA A 158 5.90 -2.31 8.99
N SER A 159 6.02 -2.14 10.30
CA SER A 159 7.05 -1.29 10.93
C SER A 159 8.11 -2.05 11.70
N ILE A 160 7.87 -3.30 12.06
CA ILE A 160 8.80 -4.10 12.86
C ILE A 160 9.45 -5.16 11.99
N GLY A 161 10.79 -5.10 11.89
CA GLY A 161 11.55 -6.16 11.24
C GLY A 161 11.42 -7.46 12.04
N HIS A 162 11.06 -8.55 11.36
CA HIS A 162 10.87 -9.85 11.99
C HIS A 162 11.14 -10.99 11.00
N THR A 163 11.40 -12.16 11.54
CA THR A 163 11.40 -13.42 10.80
C THR A 163 10.14 -14.21 11.14
N TYR A 164 9.63 -14.97 10.18
CA TYR A 164 8.40 -15.74 10.36
C TYR A 164 8.45 -17.08 9.63
N THR A 165 7.56 -17.98 10.03
CA THR A 165 7.15 -19.16 9.28
C THR A 165 5.69 -19.00 8.87
N GLU A 166 5.32 -19.55 7.73
CA GLU A 166 3.94 -19.52 7.27
C GLU A 166 3.24 -20.84 7.65
N LEU A 167 2.08 -20.73 8.28
CA LEU A 167 1.21 -21.86 8.60
C LEU A 167 -0.23 -21.56 8.14
N ALA A 168 -0.70 -22.29 7.16
CA ALA A 168 -2.04 -22.12 6.57
C ALA A 168 -2.32 -20.69 6.06
N GLY A 169 -1.35 -20.03 5.43
CA GLY A 169 -1.47 -18.66 4.92
C GLY A 169 -1.39 -17.57 5.99
N ILE A 170 -1.01 -17.93 7.23
CA ILE A 170 -0.85 -16.99 8.33
C ILE A 170 0.61 -16.96 8.76
N GLU A 171 1.17 -15.78 8.90
CA GLU A 171 2.52 -15.60 9.45
C GLU A 171 2.56 -15.94 10.95
N ARG A 172 3.60 -16.66 11.34
CA ARG A 172 3.95 -16.94 12.73
C ARG A 172 5.36 -16.40 12.97
N TRP A 173 5.44 -15.34 13.76
CA TRP A 173 6.71 -14.68 14.00
C TRP A 173 7.63 -15.53 14.85
N THR A 174 8.90 -15.56 14.49
CA THR A 174 9.92 -16.39 15.16
C THR A 174 10.99 -15.56 15.84
N ALA A 175 11.27 -14.36 15.36
CA ALA A 175 12.17 -13.40 15.99
C ALA A 175 11.85 -11.97 15.56
N LEU A 176 12.18 -10.99 16.39
CA LEU A 176 12.28 -9.57 16.01
C LEU A 176 13.69 -9.33 15.46
N ALA A 177 13.79 -8.48 14.40
CA ALA A 177 15.06 -8.10 13.77
C ALA A 177 15.62 -6.80 14.35
#